data_65cfaf45b4b7c74ad5a8c543f69bf93c
#
_entry.id   65cfaf45b4b7c74ad5a8c543f69bf93c
#
_cell.length_a   1.000
_cell.length_b   1.000
_cell.length_c   1.000
_cell.angle_alpha   90.00
_cell.angle_beta   90.00
_cell.angle_gamma   90.00
#
_symmetry.space_group_name_H-M   'P 1'
#
loop_
_entity.id
_entity.type
_entity.pdbx_description
1 polymer ?
#
loop_
_entity_poly.entity_id
_entity_poly.type
_entity_poly.pdbx_seq_one_letter_code
_entity_poly.pdbx_strand_id
1 'polypeptide(L)'
;MVKQKETLNFQAEAKQLLQLMVHSLYSNKEIAIRELVSNASDAADKLRFQALNDSKLYEDDSELKIKIDYDKKNRTITISDNGIGMNREDVINNIGTIARSGTKEFLSQLSGDQAKDANLIGQFGVGFYSSFIIADQVTLETRKAGSKEAFRWTSKGDGEFTIETIDKKVRGTDITLTLKKDEDEFLDDWRLKEIVKKYSDHITLPIIMKKTD
;
A
#
# COMPACT_ATOMS: atom_id res chain seq x y z
N MET A 1 21.43 -1.28 18.32
CA MET A 1 20.47 -0.16 18.18
C MET A 1 19.26 -0.46 19.05
N VAL A 2 18.79 0.49 19.84
CA VAL A 2 17.55 0.33 20.63
C VAL A 2 16.39 0.48 19.65
N LYS A 3 15.56 -0.56 19.50
CA LYS A 3 14.32 -0.49 18.71
C LYS A 3 13.36 0.47 19.42
N GLN A 4 13.10 1.61 18.81
CA GLN A 4 12.18 2.61 19.35
C GLN A 4 10.83 2.44 18.64
N LYS A 5 9.79 2.14 19.42
CA LYS A 5 8.39 2.12 18.95
C LYS A 5 7.73 3.43 19.34
N GLU A 6 7.13 4.09 18.36
CA GLU A 6 6.45 5.37 18.54
C GLU A 6 5.00 5.25 18.04
N THR A 7 4.07 5.76 18.81
CA THR A 7 2.64 5.84 18.43
C THR A 7 2.30 7.30 18.12
N LEU A 8 1.77 7.53 16.91
CA LEU A 8 1.41 8.87 16.43
C LEU A 8 -0.06 8.88 16.02
N ASN A 9 -0.73 9.99 16.29
CA ASN A 9 -2.15 10.17 15.96
C ASN A 9 -2.31 10.76 14.56
N PHE A 10 -3.28 10.27 13.80
CA PHE A 10 -3.77 10.95 12.60
C PHE A 10 -4.51 12.23 12.99
N GLN A 11 -4.54 13.20 12.09
CA GLN A 11 -5.37 14.40 12.31
C GLN A 11 -6.86 14.03 12.19
N ALA A 12 -7.73 14.78 12.88
CA ALA A 12 -9.17 14.47 12.98
C ALA A 12 -9.88 14.31 11.62
N GLU A 13 -9.49 15.08 10.61
CA GLU A 13 -10.01 14.99 9.24
C GLU A 13 -9.69 13.66 8.56
N ALA A 14 -8.56 13.05 8.88
CA ALA A 14 -8.12 11.78 8.35
C ALA A 14 -9.06 10.63 8.75
N LYS A 15 -9.54 10.61 9.98
CA LYS A 15 -10.47 9.59 10.47
C LYS A 15 -11.81 9.65 9.74
N GLN A 16 -12.33 10.84 9.52
CA GLN A 16 -13.58 11.04 8.78
C GLN A 16 -13.44 10.61 7.32
N LEU A 17 -12.31 10.93 6.70
CA LEU A 17 -12.01 10.51 5.33
C LEU A 17 -11.94 8.99 5.21
N LEU A 18 -11.23 8.31 6.11
CA LEU A 18 -11.15 6.85 6.15
C LEU A 18 -12.54 6.21 6.26
N GLN A 19 -13.39 6.73 7.15
CA GLN A 19 -14.75 6.23 7.32
C GLN A 19 -15.61 6.41 6.08
N LEU A 20 -15.52 7.56 5.42
CA LEU A 20 -16.25 7.85 4.19
C LEU A 20 -15.76 6.96 3.04
N MET A 21 -14.45 6.75 2.90
CA MET A 21 -13.89 5.86 1.88
C MET A 21 -14.34 4.42 2.07
N VAL A 22 -14.26 3.90 3.29
CA VAL A 22 -14.70 2.54 3.61
C VAL A 22 -16.19 2.38 3.29
N HIS A 23 -17.01 3.40 3.57
CA HIS A 23 -18.46 3.37 3.34
C HIS A 23 -18.82 3.51 1.85
N SER A 24 -18.19 4.44 1.13
CA SER A 24 -18.49 4.73 -0.28
C SER A 24 -18.01 3.65 -1.25
N LEU A 25 -16.95 2.93 -0.88
CA LEU A 25 -16.30 1.94 -1.75
C LEU A 25 -16.56 0.49 -1.34
N TYR A 26 -17.44 0.30 -0.36
CA TYR A 26 -17.72 -1.05 0.17
C TYR A 26 -18.16 -2.06 -0.90
N SER A 27 -18.76 -1.59 -1.98
CA SER A 27 -19.20 -2.43 -3.11
C SER A 27 -18.12 -2.71 -4.16
N ASN A 28 -16.98 -2.01 -4.13
CA ASN A 28 -15.85 -2.24 -5.05
C ASN A 28 -14.56 -2.53 -4.28
N LYS A 29 -14.56 -3.63 -3.54
CA LYS A 29 -13.46 -4.04 -2.66
C LYS A 29 -12.17 -4.35 -3.40
N GLU A 30 -12.24 -4.70 -4.70
CA GLU A 30 -11.07 -4.94 -5.57
C GLU A 30 -10.13 -3.75 -5.66
N ILE A 31 -10.65 -2.53 -5.42
CA ILE A 31 -9.86 -1.30 -5.38
C ILE A 31 -8.68 -1.40 -4.42
N ALA A 32 -8.83 -2.07 -3.28
CA ALA A 32 -7.76 -2.23 -2.31
C ALA A 32 -6.51 -2.88 -2.94
N ILE A 33 -6.69 -3.98 -3.65
CA ILE A 33 -5.58 -4.68 -4.31
C ILE A 33 -5.05 -3.86 -5.49
N ARG A 34 -5.96 -3.28 -6.31
CA ARG A 34 -5.59 -2.44 -7.45
C ARG A 34 -4.67 -1.29 -7.05
N GLU A 35 -5.02 -0.54 -6.04
CA GLU A 35 -4.25 0.62 -5.59
C GLU A 35 -2.88 0.23 -5.04
N LEU A 36 -2.80 -0.87 -4.30
CA LEU A 36 -1.51 -1.33 -3.78
C LEU A 36 -0.57 -1.81 -4.90
N VAL A 37 -1.10 -2.50 -5.91
CA VAL A 37 -0.31 -2.92 -7.08
C VAL A 37 0.14 -1.71 -7.90
N SER A 38 -0.72 -0.71 -8.07
CA SER A 38 -0.36 0.56 -8.73
C SER A 38 0.75 1.30 -7.97
N ASN A 39 0.63 1.43 -6.65
CA ASN A 39 1.65 2.06 -5.82
C ASN A 39 3.00 1.32 -5.89
N ALA A 40 2.98 0.00 -5.95
CA ALA A 40 4.17 -0.82 -6.13
C ALA A 40 4.85 -0.57 -7.50
N SER A 41 4.05 -0.42 -8.56
CA SER A 41 4.56 -0.03 -9.88
C SER A 41 5.19 1.36 -9.87
N ASP A 42 4.53 2.34 -9.25
CA ASP A 42 5.05 3.71 -9.13
C ASP A 42 6.37 3.75 -8.35
N ALA A 43 6.51 2.92 -7.31
CA ALA A 43 7.75 2.81 -6.53
C ALA A 43 8.91 2.26 -7.38
N ALA A 44 8.63 1.31 -8.27
CA ALA A 44 9.61 0.78 -9.21
C ALA A 44 10.02 1.81 -10.27
N ASP A 45 9.06 2.54 -10.83
CA ASP A 45 9.33 3.59 -11.82
C ASP A 45 10.13 4.74 -11.21
N LYS A 46 9.83 5.10 -9.96
CA LYS A 46 10.61 6.10 -9.21
C LYS A 46 12.05 5.65 -8.99
N LEU A 47 12.28 4.37 -8.69
CA LEU A 47 13.63 3.82 -8.61
C LEU A 47 14.34 3.89 -9.96
N ARG A 48 13.71 3.44 -11.05
CA ARG A 48 14.27 3.53 -12.41
C ARG A 48 14.71 4.94 -12.74
N PHE A 49 13.85 5.93 -12.49
CA PHE A 49 14.15 7.33 -12.76
C PHE A 49 15.35 7.84 -11.96
N GLN A 50 15.41 7.55 -10.66
CA GLN A 50 16.52 7.96 -9.82
C GLN A 50 17.83 7.23 -10.17
N ALA A 51 17.74 5.97 -10.54
CA ALA A 51 18.88 5.14 -10.94
C ALA A 51 19.52 5.58 -12.26
N LEU A 52 18.88 6.42 -13.07
CA LEU A 52 19.51 7.07 -14.24
C LEU A 52 20.69 7.94 -13.80
N ASN A 53 20.64 8.54 -12.62
CA ASN A 53 21.71 9.38 -12.09
C ASN A 53 22.63 8.62 -11.12
N ASP A 54 22.14 7.57 -10.48
CA ASP A 54 22.90 6.74 -9.53
C ASP A 54 22.45 5.27 -9.62
N SER A 55 23.12 4.51 -10.46
CA SER A 55 22.82 3.07 -10.67
C SER A 55 23.05 2.20 -9.43
N LYS A 56 23.78 2.68 -8.41
CA LYS A 56 23.99 1.98 -7.14
C LYS A 56 22.70 1.82 -6.33
N LEU A 57 21.66 2.61 -6.64
CA LEU A 57 20.34 2.47 -6.03
C LEU A 57 19.68 1.11 -6.34
N TYR A 58 20.07 0.43 -7.41
CA TYR A 58 19.61 -0.95 -7.67
C TYR A 58 20.17 -1.97 -6.67
N GLU A 59 21.22 -1.61 -5.94
CA GLU A 59 21.91 -2.52 -5.03
C GLU A 59 22.27 -3.84 -5.76
N ASP A 60 21.93 -4.99 -5.19
CA ASP A 60 22.24 -6.32 -5.79
C ASP A 60 21.08 -6.88 -6.64
N ASP A 61 19.96 -6.16 -6.81
CA ASP A 61 18.77 -6.63 -7.55
C ASP A 61 18.23 -5.54 -8.49
N SER A 62 18.61 -5.61 -9.77
CA SER A 62 18.12 -4.71 -10.82
C SER A 62 16.83 -5.18 -11.49
N GLU A 63 16.36 -6.40 -11.22
CA GLU A 63 15.13 -6.95 -11.78
C GLU A 63 13.92 -6.50 -10.95
N LEU A 64 13.27 -5.42 -11.38
CA LEU A 64 12.10 -4.89 -10.69
C LEU A 64 10.89 -5.79 -10.89
N LYS A 65 10.18 -6.04 -9.79
CA LYS A 65 9.03 -6.96 -9.75
C LYS A 65 8.08 -6.62 -8.62
N ILE A 66 6.86 -7.05 -8.77
CA ILE A 66 5.83 -7.05 -7.73
C ILE A 66 5.53 -8.50 -7.37
N LYS A 67 5.40 -8.81 -6.09
CA LYS A 67 4.98 -10.13 -5.61
C LYS A 67 3.67 -9.99 -4.85
N ILE A 68 2.79 -10.97 -5.03
CA ILE A 68 1.54 -11.09 -4.28
C ILE A 68 1.52 -12.47 -3.67
N ASP A 69 1.48 -12.54 -2.36
CA ASP A 69 1.38 -13.76 -1.57
C ASP A 69 0.17 -13.68 -0.63
N TYR A 70 -0.42 -14.82 -0.28
CA TYR A 70 -1.45 -14.88 0.75
C TYR A 70 -1.26 -16.08 1.67
N ASP A 71 -1.75 -15.94 2.90
CA ASP A 71 -1.75 -17.00 3.93
C ASP A 71 -3.18 -17.16 4.47
N LYS A 72 -3.80 -18.29 4.13
CA LYS A 72 -5.16 -18.63 4.58
C LYS A 72 -5.26 -18.77 6.09
N LYS A 73 -4.21 -19.34 6.73
CA LYS A 73 -4.21 -19.59 8.18
C LYS A 73 -4.17 -18.30 8.98
N ASN A 74 -3.33 -17.36 8.55
CA ASN A 74 -3.17 -16.06 9.20
C ASN A 74 -4.11 -15.00 8.62
N ARG A 75 -4.87 -15.34 7.57
CA ARG A 75 -5.79 -14.46 6.87
C ARG A 75 -5.11 -13.18 6.38
N THR A 76 -3.95 -13.33 5.75
CA THR A 76 -3.16 -12.20 5.27
C THR A 76 -2.93 -12.27 3.77
N ILE A 77 -2.86 -11.06 3.16
CA ILE A 77 -2.34 -10.85 1.81
C ILE A 77 -1.14 -9.93 1.93
N THR A 78 -0.05 -10.27 1.28
CA THR A 78 1.14 -9.44 1.23
C THR A 78 1.46 -9.05 -0.20
N ILE A 79 1.57 -7.74 -0.45
CA ILE A 79 2.01 -7.18 -1.73
C ILE A 79 3.37 -6.56 -1.50
N SER A 80 4.36 -7.04 -2.24
CA SER A 80 5.77 -6.66 -2.10
C SER A 80 6.30 -6.07 -3.40
N ASP A 81 7.06 -4.99 -3.31
CA ASP A 81 7.86 -4.45 -4.40
C ASP A 81 9.33 -4.35 -3.99
N ASN A 82 10.22 -4.38 -4.96
CA ASN A 82 11.64 -4.06 -4.79
C ASN A 82 12.00 -2.70 -5.42
N GLY A 83 11.06 -1.76 -5.36
CA GLY A 83 11.20 -0.39 -5.82
C GLY A 83 12.07 0.48 -4.89
N ILE A 84 11.82 1.80 -4.95
CA ILE A 84 12.64 2.80 -4.22
C ILE A 84 12.55 2.66 -2.72
N GLY A 85 11.45 2.15 -2.17
CA GLY A 85 11.20 2.14 -0.74
C GLY A 85 11.05 3.52 -0.11
N MET A 86 10.96 3.58 1.21
CA MET A 86 10.71 4.80 1.97
C MET A 86 11.63 4.89 3.20
N ASN A 87 12.08 6.09 3.53
CA ASN A 87 12.65 6.41 4.83
C ASN A 87 11.53 6.79 5.83
N ARG A 88 11.90 7.11 7.08
CA ARG A 88 10.92 7.46 8.13
C ARG A 88 10.07 8.67 7.76
N GLU A 89 10.67 9.68 7.21
CA GLU A 89 9.98 10.92 6.81
C GLU A 89 9.02 10.66 5.65
N ASP A 90 9.43 9.88 4.65
CA ASP A 90 8.57 9.45 3.55
C ASP A 90 7.35 8.67 4.07
N VAL A 91 7.53 7.77 5.04
CA VAL A 91 6.42 7.01 5.64
C VAL A 91 5.42 7.94 6.33
N ILE A 92 5.91 8.88 7.15
CA ILE A 92 5.04 9.83 7.86
C ILE A 92 4.30 10.73 6.86
N ASN A 93 5.00 11.26 5.86
CA ASN A 93 4.41 12.22 4.91
C ASN A 93 3.47 11.56 3.90
N ASN A 94 3.82 10.37 3.40
CA ASN A 94 3.06 9.73 2.32
C ASN A 94 1.99 8.77 2.83
N ILE A 95 2.22 8.15 3.99
CA ILE A 95 1.34 7.13 4.56
C ILE A 95 0.63 7.64 5.81
N GLY A 96 1.29 8.42 6.64
CA GLY A 96 0.72 8.98 7.88
C GLY A 96 -0.07 10.28 7.69
N THR A 97 -0.01 10.88 6.51
CA THR A 97 -0.69 12.15 6.22
C THR A 97 -1.62 11.99 5.04
N ILE A 98 -2.92 11.98 5.28
CA ILE A 98 -3.90 12.08 4.21
C ILE A 98 -3.87 13.52 3.69
N ALA A 99 -3.75 13.69 2.37
CA ALA A 99 -3.52 14.97 1.69
C ALA A 99 -4.30 16.14 2.30
N ARG A 100 -3.61 17.03 2.99
CA ARG A 100 -4.20 18.16 3.73
C ARG A 100 -5.00 19.12 2.84
N SER A 101 -4.56 19.35 1.60
CA SER A 101 -5.16 20.32 0.68
C SER A 101 -6.31 19.74 -0.16
N GLY A 102 -6.30 18.43 -0.41
CA GLY A 102 -7.29 17.76 -1.26
C GLY A 102 -8.49 17.19 -0.51
N THR A 103 -8.42 17.02 0.82
CA THR A 103 -9.45 16.32 1.58
C THR A 103 -10.82 16.98 1.49
N LYS A 104 -10.89 18.30 1.64
CA LYS A 104 -12.14 19.04 1.59
C LYS A 104 -12.74 19.06 0.19
N GLU A 105 -11.89 19.17 -0.83
CA GLU A 105 -12.28 19.12 -2.23
C GLU A 105 -12.71 17.71 -2.62
N PHE A 106 -11.96 16.68 -2.23
CA PHE A 106 -12.33 15.29 -2.37
C PHE A 106 -13.71 14.99 -1.77
N LEU A 107 -13.94 15.38 -0.52
CA LEU A 107 -15.22 15.17 0.15
C LEU A 107 -16.38 15.89 -0.55
N SER A 108 -16.15 17.08 -1.11
CA SER A 108 -17.17 17.83 -1.85
C SER A 108 -17.53 17.23 -3.20
N GLN A 109 -16.65 16.39 -3.77
CA GLN A 109 -16.83 15.76 -5.08
C GLN A 109 -17.35 14.33 -5.00
N LEU A 110 -17.38 13.73 -3.79
CA LEU A 110 -17.99 12.41 -3.60
C LEU A 110 -19.47 12.46 -3.99
N SER A 111 -19.83 11.67 -4.98
CA SER A 111 -21.17 11.66 -5.58
C SER A 111 -22.00 10.43 -5.17
N GLY A 112 -21.40 9.46 -4.50
CA GLY A 112 -21.98 8.13 -4.30
C GLY A 112 -21.95 7.25 -5.58
N ASP A 113 -21.39 7.77 -6.68
CA ASP A 113 -21.15 7.03 -7.91
C ASP A 113 -19.78 6.35 -7.82
N GLN A 114 -19.78 5.05 -7.61
CA GLN A 114 -18.58 4.23 -7.35
C GLN A 114 -17.48 4.36 -8.41
N ALA A 115 -17.83 4.50 -9.67
CA ALA A 115 -16.85 4.61 -10.75
C ALA A 115 -16.14 5.96 -10.72
N LYS A 116 -16.87 7.04 -10.41
CA LYS A 116 -16.32 8.38 -10.27
C LYS A 116 -15.51 8.52 -8.99
N ASP A 117 -16.03 8.02 -7.88
CA ASP A 117 -15.39 8.08 -6.57
C ASP A 117 -14.08 7.28 -6.56
N ALA A 118 -14.03 6.14 -7.28
CA ALA A 118 -12.81 5.35 -7.47
C ALA A 118 -11.70 6.11 -8.21
N ASN A 119 -12.06 6.89 -9.23
CA ASN A 119 -11.09 7.72 -9.95
C ASN A 119 -10.58 8.88 -9.09
N LEU A 120 -11.44 9.46 -8.26
CA LEU A 120 -11.07 10.52 -7.33
C LEU A 120 -10.04 10.03 -6.30
N ILE A 121 -10.16 8.79 -5.80
CA ILE A 121 -9.22 8.20 -4.83
C ILE A 121 -7.79 8.20 -5.37
N GLY A 122 -7.58 7.71 -6.59
CA GLY A 122 -6.26 7.73 -7.21
C GLY A 122 -5.74 9.15 -7.45
N GLN A 123 -6.62 10.05 -7.91
CA GLN A 123 -6.27 11.44 -8.21
C GLN A 123 -5.83 12.24 -6.96
N PHE A 124 -6.43 11.97 -5.80
CA PHE A 124 -6.11 12.65 -4.54
C PHE A 124 -5.03 11.94 -3.69
N GLY A 125 -4.42 10.86 -4.19
CA GLY A 125 -3.34 10.15 -3.50
C GLY A 125 -3.77 9.43 -2.22
N VAL A 126 -5.04 9.06 -2.11
CA VAL A 126 -5.61 8.39 -0.93
C VAL A 126 -5.82 6.89 -1.14
N GLY A 127 -5.33 6.36 -2.26
CA GLY A 127 -5.54 4.97 -2.68
C GLY A 127 -5.04 3.92 -1.68
N PHE A 128 -3.93 4.20 -0.98
CA PHE A 128 -3.40 3.30 0.05
C PHE A 128 -4.44 2.96 1.14
N TYR A 129 -5.26 3.93 1.52
CA TYR A 129 -6.25 3.74 2.59
C TYR A 129 -7.46 2.90 2.19
N SER A 130 -7.66 2.65 0.88
CA SER A 130 -8.65 1.69 0.39
C SER A 130 -8.40 0.27 0.93
N SER A 131 -7.19 -0.02 1.39
CA SER A 131 -6.82 -1.26 2.07
C SER A 131 -7.71 -1.58 3.27
N PHE A 132 -8.17 -0.56 4.00
CA PHE A 132 -9.06 -0.73 5.16
C PHE A 132 -10.50 -1.11 4.81
N ILE A 133 -10.85 -1.15 3.53
CA ILE A 133 -12.13 -1.71 3.08
C ILE A 133 -12.16 -3.21 3.38
N ILE A 134 -11.05 -3.92 3.12
CA ILE A 134 -10.93 -5.38 3.28
C ILE A 134 -10.08 -5.81 4.47
N ALA A 135 -9.30 -4.92 5.08
CA ALA A 135 -8.37 -5.24 6.15
C ALA A 135 -8.78 -4.62 7.49
N ASP A 136 -8.64 -5.39 8.58
CA ASP A 136 -8.73 -4.93 9.97
C ASP A 136 -7.42 -4.26 10.42
N GLN A 137 -6.31 -4.65 9.81
CA GLN A 137 -4.99 -4.09 10.09
C GLN A 137 -4.15 -4.08 8.82
N VAL A 138 -3.38 -3.02 8.64
CA VAL A 138 -2.38 -2.88 7.59
C VAL A 138 -1.02 -2.71 8.23
N THR A 139 -0.06 -3.54 7.81
CA THR A 139 1.35 -3.45 8.19
C THR A 139 2.17 -3.18 6.94
N LEU A 140 2.98 -2.12 6.98
CA LEU A 140 3.89 -1.74 5.92
C LEU A 140 5.32 -1.82 6.44
N GLU A 141 6.18 -2.59 5.78
CA GLU A 141 7.61 -2.69 6.06
C GLU A 141 8.40 -2.17 4.87
N THR A 142 9.29 -1.21 5.10
CA THR A 142 9.98 -0.54 4.00
C THR A 142 11.42 -0.20 4.35
N ARG A 143 12.29 -0.27 3.33
CA ARG A 143 13.66 0.25 3.35
C ARG A 143 13.93 1.03 2.07
N LYS A 144 14.36 2.27 2.20
CA LYS A 144 14.70 3.11 1.04
C LYS A 144 16.01 2.64 0.40
N ALA A 145 16.05 2.63 -0.93
CA ALA A 145 17.27 2.35 -1.69
C ALA A 145 18.42 3.26 -1.23
N GLY A 146 19.60 2.68 -1.05
CA GLY A 146 20.78 3.38 -0.54
C GLY A 146 20.78 3.67 0.97
N SER A 147 19.71 3.32 1.70
CA SER A 147 19.64 3.47 3.16
C SER A 147 19.85 2.12 3.86
N LYS A 148 20.39 2.18 5.08
CA LYS A 148 20.48 1.02 5.98
C LYS A 148 19.30 0.90 6.94
N GLU A 149 18.58 2.00 7.15
CA GLU A 149 17.44 2.05 8.07
C GLU A 149 16.18 1.56 7.40
N ALA A 150 15.44 0.76 8.12
CA ALA A 150 14.15 0.24 7.69
C ALA A 150 13.08 0.46 8.77
N PHE A 151 11.84 0.58 8.35
CA PHE A 151 10.74 0.95 9.21
C PHE A 151 9.53 0.06 8.98
N ARG A 152 8.83 -0.22 10.08
CA ARG A 152 7.50 -0.83 10.06
C ARG A 152 6.49 0.21 10.52
N TRP A 153 5.48 0.43 9.71
CA TRP A 153 4.28 1.19 10.02
C TRP A 153 3.12 0.22 10.19
N THR A 154 2.27 0.45 11.17
CA THR A 154 1.09 -0.40 11.42
C THR A 154 -0.08 0.47 11.86
N SER A 155 -1.26 0.21 11.29
CA SER A 155 -2.52 0.87 11.67
C SER A 155 -3.71 -0.08 11.53
N LYS A 156 -4.77 0.22 12.29
CA LYS A 156 -6.09 -0.41 12.17
C LYS A 156 -7.12 0.48 11.47
N GLY A 157 -6.67 1.62 10.93
CA GLY A 157 -7.57 2.57 10.27
C GLY A 157 -8.49 3.34 11.23
N ASP A 158 -8.16 3.38 12.50
CA ASP A 158 -8.93 4.01 13.58
C ASP A 158 -8.48 5.44 13.91
N GLY A 159 -7.54 5.98 13.12
CA GLY A 159 -6.98 7.32 13.28
C GLY A 159 -5.61 7.32 13.91
N GLU A 160 -5.07 6.17 14.28
CA GLU A 160 -3.74 6.03 14.87
C GLU A 160 -2.86 5.10 14.04
N PHE A 161 -1.55 5.30 14.14
CA PHE A 161 -0.56 4.38 13.61
C PHE A 161 0.66 4.30 14.51
N THR A 162 1.40 3.22 14.39
CA THR A 162 2.70 3.06 15.03
C THR A 162 3.78 3.00 13.96
N ILE A 163 4.95 3.52 14.28
CA ILE A 163 6.16 3.37 13.47
C ILE A 163 7.30 2.86 14.35
N GLU A 164 8.02 1.87 13.86
CA GLU A 164 9.16 1.29 14.57
C GLU A 164 10.32 1.01 13.60
N THR A 165 11.54 1.08 14.10
CA THR A 165 12.72 0.67 13.34
C THR A 165 12.82 -0.86 13.34
N ILE A 166 13.04 -1.44 12.16
CA ILE A 166 13.18 -2.88 11.97
C ILE A 166 14.50 -3.22 11.26
N ASP A 167 14.80 -4.50 11.15
CA ASP A 167 15.88 -5.00 10.29
C ASP A 167 15.25 -5.56 8.99
N LYS A 168 15.46 -4.85 7.86
CA LYS A 168 15.05 -5.29 6.52
C LYS A 168 16.24 -5.13 5.59
N LYS A 169 16.76 -6.24 5.09
CA LYS A 169 18.01 -6.28 4.30
C LYS A 169 17.85 -5.78 2.88
N VAL A 170 16.67 -6.01 2.28
CA VAL A 170 16.40 -5.62 0.89
C VAL A 170 15.61 -4.32 0.84
N ARG A 171 15.87 -3.48 -0.17
CA ARG A 171 15.08 -2.27 -0.43
C ARG A 171 13.66 -2.63 -0.89
N GLY A 172 12.80 -1.63 -0.92
CA GLY A 172 11.41 -1.75 -1.38
C GLY A 172 10.43 -1.80 -0.23
N THR A 173 9.20 -2.17 -0.52
CA THR A 173 8.09 -2.13 0.43
C THR A 173 7.29 -3.42 0.40
N ASP A 174 6.99 -3.95 1.59
CA ASP A 174 6.05 -5.04 1.80
C ASP A 174 4.82 -4.50 2.52
N ILE A 175 3.63 -4.71 1.96
CA ILE A 175 2.36 -4.31 2.56
C ILE A 175 1.57 -5.57 2.85
N THR A 176 1.33 -5.82 4.13
CA THR A 176 0.55 -6.98 4.61
C THR A 176 -0.81 -6.51 5.14
N LEU A 177 -1.87 -7.04 4.54
CA LEU A 177 -3.25 -6.84 4.93
C LEU A 177 -3.68 -8.01 5.81
N THR A 178 -4.09 -7.76 7.06
CA THR A 178 -4.81 -8.73 7.87
C THR A 178 -6.29 -8.55 7.57
N LEU A 179 -6.90 -9.52 6.89
CA LEU A 179 -8.24 -9.38 6.34
C LEU A 179 -9.33 -9.45 7.41
N LYS A 180 -10.40 -8.70 7.18
CA LYS A 180 -11.66 -8.80 7.91
C LYS A 180 -12.26 -10.20 7.78
N LYS A 181 -13.08 -10.59 8.75
CA LYS A 181 -13.65 -11.97 8.82
C LYS A 181 -14.45 -12.37 7.57
N ASP A 182 -15.08 -11.40 6.90
CA ASP A 182 -15.97 -11.67 5.77
C ASP A 182 -15.28 -11.48 4.40
N GLU A 183 -13.94 -11.36 4.38
CA GLU A 183 -13.17 -11.07 3.17
C GLU A 183 -12.32 -12.26 2.68
N ASP A 184 -12.76 -13.49 2.96
CA ASP A 184 -12.06 -14.72 2.55
C ASP A 184 -11.97 -14.93 1.04
N GLU A 185 -12.81 -14.25 0.26
CA GLU A 185 -12.75 -14.30 -1.21
C GLU A 185 -11.38 -13.89 -1.77
N PHE A 186 -10.66 -13.01 -1.05
CA PHE A 186 -9.33 -12.55 -1.44
C PHE A 186 -8.19 -13.52 -1.08
N LEU A 187 -8.47 -14.58 -0.32
CA LEU A 187 -7.51 -15.63 0.04
C LEU A 187 -7.54 -16.77 -1.00
N ASP A 188 -7.60 -16.40 -2.26
CA ASP A 188 -7.72 -17.32 -3.37
C ASP A 188 -6.88 -16.88 -4.58
N ASP A 189 -6.10 -17.82 -5.13
CA ASP A 189 -5.21 -17.59 -6.25
C ASP A 189 -5.92 -17.07 -7.50
N TRP A 190 -7.05 -17.68 -7.82
CA TRP A 190 -7.80 -17.34 -9.01
C TRP A 190 -8.39 -15.93 -8.90
N ARG A 191 -8.94 -15.63 -7.73
CA ARG A 191 -9.52 -14.31 -7.44
C ARG A 191 -8.49 -13.18 -7.52
N LEU A 192 -7.32 -13.37 -6.91
CA LEU A 192 -6.24 -12.39 -6.98
C LEU A 192 -5.71 -12.21 -8.41
N LYS A 193 -5.55 -13.31 -9.16
CA LYS A 193 -5.14 -13.26 -10.58
C LYS A 193 -6.16 -12.54 -11.45
N GLU A 194 -7.45 -12.75 -11.21
CA GLU A 194 -8.52 -12.05 -11.93
C GLU A 194 -8.44 -10.54 -11.70
N ILE A 195 -8.29 -10.10 -10.45
CA ILE A 195 -8.16 -8.69 -10.08
C ILE A 195 -6.92 -8.08 -10.75
N VAL A 196 -5.76 -8.72 -10.63
CA VAL A 196 -4.51 -8.25 -11.25
C VAL A 196 -4.69 -8.13 -12.75
N LYS A 197 -5.21 -9.15 -13.42
CA LYS A 197 -5.43 -9.15 -14.87
C LYS A 197 -6.41 -8.06 -15.31
N LYS A 198 -7.45 -7.80 -14.54
CA LYS A 198 -8.47 -6.79 -14.84
C LYS A 198 -7.94 -5.36 -14.76
N TYR A 199 -7.06 -5.08 -13.80
CA TYR A 199 -6.67 -3.69 -13.48
C TYR A 199 -5.21 -3.35 -13.76
N SER A 200 -4.37 -4.33 -14.09
CA SER A 200 -2.91 -4.13 -14.17
C SER A 200 -2.32 -4.38 -15.56
N ASP A 201 -3.15 -4.43 -16.60
CA ASP A 201 -2.69 -4.64 -18.00
C ASP A 201 -1.71 -3.56 -18.48
N HIS A 202 -1.74 -2.37 -17.88
CA HIS A 202 -0.83 -1.28 -18.20
C HIS A 202 0.51 -1.36 -17.45
N ILE A 203 0.63 -2.26 -16.48
CA ILE A 203 1.86 -2.43 -15.69
C ILE A 203 2.83 -3.33 -16.45
N THR A 204 4.00 -2.78 -16.77
CA THR A 204 5.04 -3.48 -17.53
C THR A 204 5.95 -4.37 -16.67
N LEU A 205 5.81 -4.29 -15.34
CA LEU A 205 6.58 -5.09 -14.39
C LEU A 205 6.01 -6.51 -14.26
N PRO A 206 6.87 -7.52 -14.06
CA PRO A 206 6.41 -8.84 -13.66
C PRO A 206 5.65 -8.77 -12.33
N ILE A 207 4.42 -9.28 -12.32
CA ILE A 207 3.64 -9.51 -11.11
C ILE A 207 3.67 -11.01 -10.82
N ILE A 208 4.36 -11.39 -9.77
CA ILE A 208 4.66 -12.78 -9.43
C ILE A 208 3.74 -13.22 -8.30
N MET A 209 3.05 -14.33 -8.51
CA MET A 209 2.27 -14.99 -7.48
C MET A 209 2.85 -16.38 -7.25
N LYS A 210 2.87 -16.83 -5.99
CA LYS A 210 3.30 -18.18 -5.64
C LYS A 210 2.31 -19.17 -6.25
N LYS A 211 2.83 -20.20 -6.92
CA LYS A 211 1.99 -21.28 -7.43
C LYS A 211 1.55 -22.12 -6.23
N THR A 212 0.27 -22.19 -5.97
CA THR A 212 -0.32 -23.18 -5.07
C THR A 212 -0.51 -24.48 -5.85
N ASP A 213 0.14 -25.53 -5.38
CA ASP A 213 -0.07 -26.89 -5.88
C ASP A 213 -1.44 -27.41 -5.47
#